data_1287ce5d530d9bd16a1d9ef70409afef
#
_entry.id   1287ce5d530d9bd16a1d9ef70409afef
#
_cell.length_a   1.000
_cell.length_b   1.000
_cell.length_c   1.000
_cell.angle_alpha   90.00
_cell.angle_beta   90.00
_cell.angle_gamma   90.00
#
_symmetry.space_group_name_H-M   'P 1'
#
loop_
_entity.id
_entity.type
_entity.pdbx_description
1 polymer ?
#
loop_
_entity_poly.entity_id
_entity_poly.type
_entity_poly.pdbx_seq_one_letter_code
_entity_poly.pdbx_strand_id
1 'polypeptide(L)'
;MSEQKVVICKDLKSELQDFLSSLKYDKLFILMDTNTKEKCFPLVEDIPAFQKAPILVMEAGDMNKGFVSLAQIWTALSNEGASRNSLLVNLGGGMITDMGGFAGATFKRGIRTINIPTTLMASVDAAVGGKTGINFNGLKNEVGSSYPVSYTHLRAHETRSNL
;
A
#
# COMPACT_ATOMS: atom_id res chain seq x y z
N MET A 1 -12.14 5.27 -16.39
CA MET A 1 -11.58 4.53 -15.24
C MET A 1 -10.15 4.16 -15.58
N SER A 2 -9.17 4.56 -14.79
CA SER A 2 -7.78 4.14 -15.01
C SER A 2 -7.69 2.63 -14.74
N GLU A 3 -7.23 1.89 -15.72
CA GLU A 3 -7.01 0.45 -15.61
C GLU A 3 -5.88 0.19 -14.60
N GLN A 4 -6.08 -0.74 -13.68
CA GLN A 4 -5.04 -1.16 -12.75
C GLN A 4 -3.95 -1.90 -13.53
N LYS A 5 -2.69 -1.51 -13.33
CA LYS A 5 -1.56 -2.21 -13.92
C LYS A 5 -0.95 -3.18 -12.91
N VAL A 6 -0.97 -4.47 -13.22
CA VAL A 6 -0.30 -5.51 -12.44
C VAL A 6 1.04 -5.82 -13.09
N VAL A 7 2.11 -5.77 -12.31
CA VAL A 7 3.48 -6.07 -12.74
C VAL A 7 4.00 -7.26 -11.94
N ILE A 8 4.36 -8.33 -12.64
CA ILE A 8 4.99 -9.51 -12.04
C ILE A 8 6.50 -9.34 -12.15
N CYS A 9 7.16 -9.17 -11.01
CA CYS A 9 8.59 -8.91 -10.93
C CYS A 9 9.40 -10.20 -10.77
N LYS A 10 10.51 -10.31 -11.47
CA LYS A 10 11.55 -11.32 -11.23
C LYS A 10 12.51 -10.86 -10.14
N ASP A 11 12.91 -9.59 -10.20
CA ASP A 11 13.67 -8.88 -9.18
C ASP A 11 12.88 -7.65 -8.75
N LEU A 12 12.16 -7.78 -7.63
CA LEU A 12 11.28 -6.73 -7.12
C LEU A 12 12.02 -5.41 -6.90
N LYS A 13 13.21 -5.47 -6.29
CA LYS A 13 13.96 -4.26 -5.92
C LYS A 13 14.38 -3.45 -7.14
N SER A 14 15.03 -4.09 -8.09
CA SER A 14 15.51 -3.46 -9.32
C SER A 14 14.34 -2.92 -10.16
N GLU A 15 13.33 -3.74 -10.40
CA GLU A 15 12.19 -3.38 -11.22
C GLU A 15 11.31 -2.30 -10.56
N LEU A 16 11.16 -2.33 -9.23
CA LEU A 16 10.45 -1.30 -8.48
C LEU A 16 11.21 0.04 -8.50
N GLN A 17 12.53 0.01 -8.36
CA GLN A 17 13.38 1.20 -8.47
C GLN A 17 13.23 1.86 -9.84
N ASP A 18 13.33 1.10 -10.92
CA ASP A 18 13.18 1.61 -12.29
C ASP A 18 11.78 2.17 -12.51
N PHE A 19 10.77 1.46 -12.01
CA PHE A 19 9.39 1.89 -12.11
C PHE A 19 9.14 3.22 -11.37
N LEU A 20 9.57 3.33 -10.12
CA LEU A 20 9.44 4.57 -9.34
C LEU A 20 10.16 5.74 -9.98
N SER A 21 11.33 5.50 -10.60
CA SER A 21 12.08 6.52 -11.32
C SER A 21 11.36 7.01 -12.58
N SER A 22 10.49 6.19 -13.19
CA SER A 22 9.69 6.54 -14.36
C SER A 22 8.45 7.37 -14.03
N LEU A 23 8.02 7.39 -12.76
CA LEU A 23 6.82 8.10 -12.33
C LEU A 23 7.11 9.55 -11.94
N LYS A 24 6.17 10.42 -12.27
CA LYS A 24 6.19 11.81 -11.78
C LYS A 24 5.33 11.93 -10.52
N TYR A 25 5.92 12.28 -9.41
CA TYR A 25 5.25 12.57 -8.14
C TYR A 25 6.06 13.63 -7.36
N ASP A 26 5.41 14.33 -6.45
CA ASP A 26 6.07 15.33 -5.60
C ASP A 26 6.63 14.73 -4.31
N LYS A 27 5.88 13.83 -3.68
CA LYS A 27 6.28 13.09 -2.48
C LYS A 27 5.86 11.63 -2.56
N LEU A 28 6.66 10.76 -1.96
CA LEU A 28 6.36 9.35 -1.80
C LEU A 28 6.22 9.04 -0.31
N PHE A 29 5.17 8.29 0.03
CA PHE A 29 4.88 7.79 1.38
C PHE A 29 4.87 6.27 1.36
N ILE A 30 5.29 5.65 2.45
CA ILE A 30 5.25 4.19 2.59
C ILE A 30 4.36 3.84 3.77
N LEU A 31 3.31 3.08 3.51
CA LEU A 31 2.44 2.51 4.52
C LEU A 31 2.76 1.03 4.71
N MET A 32 2.95 0.63 5.95
CA MET A 32 3.22 -0.75 6.33
C MET A 32 2.69 -1.04 7.73
N ASP A 33 2.64 -2.30 8.14
CA ASP A 33 2.39 -2.69 9.51
C ASP A 33 3.70 -3.05 10.26
N THR A 34 3.58 -3.27 11.56
CA THR A 34 4.71 -3.60 12.43
C THR A 34 5.46 -4.86 11.98
N ASN A 35 4.74 -5.89 11.52
CA ASN A 35 5.35 -7.14 11.02
C ASN A 35 6.09 -6.92 9.69
N THR A 36 5.47 -6.20 8.78
CA THR A 36 6.04 -5.90 7.47
C THR A 36 7.29 -5.01 7.59
N LYS A 37 7.25 -4.05 8.52
CA LYS A 37 8.41 -3.20 8.83
C LYS A 37 9.62 -4.03 9.25
N GLU A 38 9.42 -5.01 10.10
CA GLU A 38 10.50 -5.87 10.59
C GLU A 38 10.99 -6.86 9.53
N LYS A 39 10.08 -7.53 8.81
CA LYS A 39 10.40 -8.70 7.99
C LYS A 39 10.58 -8.40 6.50
N CYS A 40 9.89 -7.41 5.97
CA CYS A 40 9.85 -7.16 4.52
C CYS A 40 10.55 -5.86 4.12
N PHE A 41 10.42 -4.79 4.90
CA PHE A 41 10.99 -3.49 4.56
C PHE A 41 12.52 -3.52 4.40
N PRO A 42 13.31 -4.27 5.21
CA PRO A 42 14.75 -4.38 5.01
C PRO A 42 15.19 -4.88 3.64
N LEU A 43 14.32 -5.58 2.91
CA LEU A 43 14.60 -6.08 1.56
C LEU A 43 14.54 -4.99 0.49
N VAL A 44 13.91 -3.86 0.78
CA VAL A 44 13.65 -2.77 -0.18
C VAL A 44 14.03 -1.38 0.33
N GLU A 45 14.45 -1.26 1.59
CA GLU A 45 14.72 0.03 2.24
C GLU A 45 15.84 0.85 1.58
N ASP A 46 16.75 0.19 0.89
CA ASP A 46 17.87 0.83 0.17
C ASP A 46 17.49 1.35 -1.23
N ILE A 47 16.23 1.18 -1.67
CA ILE A 47 15.72 1.85 -2.86
C ILE A 47 15.78 3.37 -2.62
N PRO A 48 16.46 4.16 -3.49
CA PRO A 48 16.69 5.59 -3.25
C PRO A 48 15.44 6.39 -2.95
N ALA A 49 14.32 6.08 -3.61
CA ALA A 49 13.04 6.72 -3.37
C ALA A 49 12.48 6.46 -1.96
N PHE A 50 12.81 5.31 -1.36
CA PHE A 50 12.32 4.92 -0.03
C PHE A 50 13.13 5.55 1.10
N GLN A 51 14.41 5.85 0.88
CA GLN A 51 15.28 6.42 1.90
C GLN A 51 14.84 7.80 2.40
N LYS A 52 14.11 8.55 1.56
CA LYS A 52 13.61 9.90 1.88
C LYS A 52 12.11 9.93 2.16
N ALA A 53 11.44 8.81 2.05
CA ALA A 53 9.99 8.72 2.19
C ALA A 53 9.57 8.70 3.65
N PRO A 54 8.59 9.49 4.08
CA PRO A 54 7.91 9.29 5.35
C PRO A 54 7.30 7.89 5.41
N ILE A 55 7.54 7.21 6.54
CA ILE A 55 7.07 5.85 6.79
C ILE A 55 5.91 5.91 7.79
N LEU A 56 4.75 5.38 7.39
CA LEU A 56 3.58 5.23 8.22
C LEU A 56 3.48 3.78 8.66
N VAL A 57 3.57 3.52 9.96
CA VAL A 57 3.51 2.15 10.50
C VAL A 57 2.22 2.00 11.30
N MET A 58 1.39 1.04 10.90
CA MET A 58 0.18 0.66 11.60
C MET A 58 0.43 -0.57 12.46
N GLU A 59 -0.29 -0.71 13.53
CA GLU A 59 -0.25 -1.93 14.34
C GLU A 59 -0.82 -3.10 13.52
N ALA A 60 -0.09 -4.23 13.50
CA ALA A 60 -0.51 -5.41 12.75
C ALA A 60 -1.77 -6.04 13.36
N GLY A 61 -2.56 -6.69 12.53
CA GLY A 61 -3.76 -7.44 12.91
C GLY A 61 -5.06 -6.83 12.38
N ASP A 62 -5.97 -7.71 11.98
CA ASP A 62 -7.27 -7.32 11.37
C ASP A 62 -8.15 -6.45 12.29
N MET A 63 -7.95 -6.54 13.60
CA MET A 63 -8.61 -5.67 14.60
C MET A 63 -8.26 -4.19 14.42
N ASN A 64 -7.09 -3.91 13.85
CA ASN A 64 -6.59 -2.55 13.61
C ASN A 64 -7.00 -2.02 12.23
N LYS A 65 -7.70 -2.82 11.42
CA LYS A 65 -8.23 -2.42 10.12
C LYS A 65 -9.53 -1.62 10.28
N GLY A 66 -9.47 -0.46 10.92
CA GLY A 66 -10.63 0.33 11.28
C GLY A 66 -10.49 1.82 11.03
N PHE A 67 -11.54 2.56 11.39
CA PHE A 67 -11.62 4.00 11.19
C PHE A 67 -10.49 4.77 11.90
N VAL A 68 -10.10 4.35 13.10
CA VAL A 68 -9.03 5.02 13.86
C VAL A 68 -7.71 4.97 13.12
N SER A 69 -7.32 3.78 12.64
CA SER A 69 -6.09 3.62 11.85
C SER A 69 -6.17 4.37 10.52
N LEU A 70 -7.34 4.38 9.87
CA LEU A 70 -7.55 5.15 8.64
C LEU A 70 -7.36 6.65 8.89
N ALA A 71 -7.94 7.17 9.98
CA ALA A 71 -7.77 8.58 10.38
C ALA A 71 -6.31 8.93 10.68
N GLN A 72 -5.55 8.02 11.28
CA GLN A 72 -4.11 8.18 11.50
C GLN A 72 -3.35 8.29 10.19
N ILE A 73 -3.68 7.48 9.18
CA ILE A 73 -3.08 7.56 7.84
C ILE A 73 -3.35 8.93 7.22
N TRP A 74 -4.61 9.38 7.20
CA TRP A 74 -4.96 10.69 6.65
C TRP A 74 -4.26 11.84 7.37
N THR A 75 -4.18 11.76 8.70
CA THR A 75 -3.50 12.76 9.52
C THR A 75 -2.01 12.82 9.19
N ALA A 76 -1.35 11.67 9.09
CA ALA A 76 0.06 11.62 8.73
C ALA A 76 0.33 12.16 7.32
N LEU A 77 -0.48 11.76 6.34
CA LEU A 77 -0.39 12.30 4.97
C LEU A 77 -0.55 13.82 4.95
N SER A 78 -1.52 14.35 5.71
CA SER A 78 -1.78 15.79 5.79
C SER A 78 -0.63 16.54 6.45
N ASN A 79 -0.16 16.08 7.60
CA ASN A 79 0.91 16.72 8.38
C ASN A 79 2.24 16.73 7.62
N GLU A 80 2.53 15.68 6.86
CA GLU A 80 3.72 15.58 6.02
C GLU A 80 3.56 16.30 4.66
N GLY A 81 2.45 16.99 4.43
CA GLY A 81 2.22 17.84 3.27
C GLY A 81 1.99 17.06 1.98
N ALA A 82 1.30 15.92 2.04
CA ALA A 82 0.90 15.20 0.83
C ALA A 82 -0.02 16.04 -0.05
N SER A 83 0.22 16.03 -1.35
CA SER A 83 -0.59 16.67 -2.38
C SER A 83 -1.38 15.62 -3.20
N ARG A 84 -2.18 16.09 -4.18
CA ARG A 84 -2.84 15.19 -5.14
C ARG A 84 -1.85 14.47 -6.07
N ASN A 85 -0.63 14.97 -6.19
CA ASN A 85 0.44 14.38 -7.00
C ASN A 85 1.34 13.44 -6.20
N SER A 86 1.06 13.27 -4.90
CA SER A 86 1.81 12.35 -4.05
C SER A 86 1.49 10.89 -4.37
N LEU A 87 2.39 10.02 -3.95
CA LEU A 87 2.32 8.59 -4.17
C LEU A 87 2.32 7.87 -2.83
N LEU A 88 1.37 6.97 -2.62
CA LEU A 88 1.29 6.11 -1.44
C LEU A 88 1.65 4.68 -1.83
N VAL A 89 2.74 4.16 -1.29
CA VAL A 89 3.16 2.76 -1.45
C VAL A 89 2.67 1.96 -0.25
N ASN A 90 1.83 0.96 -0.50
CA ASN A 90 1.29 0.04 0.50
C ASN A 90 2.13 -1.24 0.48
N LEU A 91 3.03 -1.40 1.45
CA LEU A 91 3.88 -2.59 1.60
C LEU A 91 3.30 -3.47 2.71
N GLY A 92 2.59 -4.53 2.35
CA GLY A 92 1.97 -5.38 3.37
C GLY A 92 0.97 -6.41 2.87
N GLY A 93 0.32 -7.06 3.82
CA GLY A 93 -0.77 -8.00 3.56
C GLY A 93 -2.10 -7.31 3.25
N GLY A 94 -3.19 -8.09 3.25
CA GLY A 94 -4.53 -7.59 2.90
C GLY A 94 -5.00 -6.40 3.73
N MET A 95 -4.68 -6.35 5.03
CA MET A 95 -5.01 -5.22 5.88
C MET A 95 -4.42 -3.91 5.33
N ILE A 96 -3.12 -3.92 5.00
CA ILE A 96 -2.40 -2.73 4.52
C ILE A 96 -2.84 -2.34 3.10
N THR A 97 -3.02 -3.31 2.22
CA THR A 97 -3.44 -3.03 0.84
C THR A 97 -4.86 -2.50 0.77
N ASP A 98 -5.79 -3.05 1.56
CA ASP A 98 -7.18 -2.58 1.61
C ASP A 98 -7.31 -1.19 2.25
N MET A 99 -6.69 -1.03 3.43
CA MET A 99 -6.78 0.22 4.17
C MET A 99 -6.01 1.34 3.49
N GLY A 100 -4.81 1.06 2.98
CA GLY A 100 -4.00 2.02 2.23
C GLY A 100 -4.63 2.39 0.88
N GLY A 101 -5.24 1.43 0.19
CA GLY A 101 -6.02 1.69 -1.02
C GLY A 101 -7.21 2.61 -0.74
N PHE A 102 -7.95 2.37 0.34
CA PHE A 102 -9.08 3.22 0.75
C PHE A 102 -8.60 4.62 1.21
N ALA A 103 -7.52 4.69 1.97
CA ALA A 103 -6.92 5.96 2.34
C ALA A 103 -6.51 6.78 1.11
N GLY A 104 -5.85 6.13 0.14
CA GLY A 104 -5.46 6.77 -1.10
C GLY A 104 -6.64 7.22 -1.96
N ALA A 105 -7.69 6.41 -2.06
CA ALA A 105 -8.90 6.73 -2.80
C ALA A 105 -9.65 7.94 -2.24
N THR A 106 -9.60 8.13 -0.92
CA THR A 106 -10.39 9.16 -0.22
C THR A 106 -9.59 10.42 0.13
N PHE A 107 -8.27 10.30 0.33
CA PHE A 107 -7.43 11.46 0.62
C PHE A 107 -7.37 12.42 -0.57
N LYS A 108 -7.70 13.70 -0.34
CA LYS A 108 -7.77 14.74 -1.37
C LYS A 108 -8.56 14.34 -2.64
N ARG A 109 -9.56 13.48 -2.50
CA ARG A 109 -10.40 12.91 -3.58
C ARG A 109 -9.62 11.97 -4.51
N GLY A 110 -8.58 11.35 -4.01
CA GLY A 110 -7.76 10.36 -4.68
C GLY A 110 -6.32 10.80 -4.91
N ILE A 111 -5.40 10.00 -4.39
CA ILE A 111 -3.98 10.04 -4.71
C ILE A 111 -3.59 8.69 -5.31
N ARG A 112 -2.52 8.66 -6.07
CA ARG A 112 -2.05 7.39 -6.66
C ARG A 112 -1.52 6.45 -5.58
N THR A 113 -1.82 5.17 -5.75
CA THR A 113 -1.36 4.12 -4.85
C THR A 113 -0.64 3.01 -5.59
N ILE A 114 0.37 2.44 -4.96
CA ILE A 114 1.08 1.23 -5.40
C ILE A 114 0.95 0.19 -4.31
N ASN A 115 0.51 -1.00 -4.64
CA ASN A 115 0.51 -2.14 -3.73
C ASN A 115 1.74 -3.03 -3.97
N ILE A 116 2.43 -3.35 -2.88
CA ILE A 116 3.47 -4.37 -2.82
C ILE A 116 2.99 -5.42 -1.82
N PRO A 117 2.20 -6.40 -2.28
CA PRO A 117 1.63 -7.40 -1.39
C PRO A 117 2.69 -8.35 -0.86
N THR A 118 2.63 -8.64 0.45
CA THR A 118 3.58 -9.50 1.16
C THR A 118 2.98 -10.83 1.58
N THR A 119 1.69 -11.06 1.28
CA THR A 119 1.00 -12.33 1.56
C THR A 119 0.32 -12.85 0.30
N LEU A 120 0.12 -14.17 0.23
CA LEU A 120 -0.58 -14.80 -0.89
C LEU A 120 -2.00 -14.24 -1.06
N MET A 121 -2.75 -14.08 0.02
CA MET A 121 -4.11 -13.52 -0.01
C MET A 121 -4.12 -12.10 -0.59
N ALA A 122 -3.18 -11.25 -0.18
CA ALA A 122 -3.07 -9.92 -0.73
C ALA A 122 -2.72 -9.95 -2.23
N SER A 123 -1.88 -10.88 -2.65
CA SER A 123 -1.44 -10.99 -4.05
C SER A 123 -2.56 -11.39 -5.00
N VAL A 124 -3.50 -12.24 -4.57
CA VAL A 124 -4.55 -12.79 -5.44
C VAL A 124 -5.90 -12.08 -5.31
N ASP A 125 -6.14 -11.35 -4.23
CA ASP A 125 -7.43 -10.72 -3.94
C ASP A 125 -7.29 -9.22 -3.65
N ALA A 126 -6.77 -8.85 -2.48
CA ALA A 126 -6.81 -7.48 -2.00
C ALA A 126 -6.03 -6.48 -2.88
N ALA A 127 -4.88 -6.89 -3.43
CA ALA A 127 -4.04 -5.99 -4.22
C ALA A 127 -4.49 -5.85 -5.69
N VAL A 128 -5.29 -6.77 -6.20
CA VAL A 128 -5.67 -6.86 -7.62
C VAL A 128 -7.13 -6.51 -7.86
N GLY A 129 -8.01 -6.78 -6.90
CA GLY A 129 -9.46 -6.64 -7.08
C GLY A 129 -10.00 -5.20 -7.09
N GLY A 130 -9.18 -4.19 -6.79
CA GLY A 130 -9.63 -2.79 -6.69
C GLY A 130 -10.64 -2.53 -5.57
N LYS A 131 -10.96 -3.53 -4.77
CA LYS A 131 -11.80 -3.41 -3.59
C LYS A 131 -10.93 -3.01 -2.41
N THR A 132 -11.22 -1.87 -1.82
CA THR A 132 -10.50 -1.32 -0.68
C THR A 132 -11.47 -0.99 0.42
N GLY A 133 -11.05 -1.10 1.67
CA GLY A 133 -11.98 -0.83 2.76
C GLY A 133 -11.44 -1.12 4.14
N ILE A 134 -12.31 -0.85 5.10
CA ILE A 134 -12.08 -1.01 6.53
C ILE A 134 -13.21 -1.78 7.20
N ASN A 135 -12.92 -2.32 8.36
CA ASN A 135 -13.92 -2.86 9.27
C ASN A 135 -14.64 -1.70 9.99
N PHE A 136 -15.92 -1.83 10.18
CA PHE A 136 -16.71 -0.81 10.84
C PHE A 136 -17.85 -1.44 11.64
N ASN A 137 -18.14 -0.91 12.82
CA ASN A 137 -19.24 -1.36 13.68
C ASN A 137 -19.26 -2.87 13.93
N GLY A 138 -18.09 -3.49 14.14
CA GLY A 138 -17.97 -4.94 14.38
C GLY A 138 -18.09 -5.82 13.14
N LEU A 139 -18.30 -5.23 11.96
CA LEU A 139 -18.42 -5.95 10.68
C LEU A 139 -17.16 -5.78 9.85
N LYS A 140 -16.76 -6.86 9.17
CA LYS A 140 -15.56 -6.85 8.30
C LYS A 140 -15.90 -6.22 6.95
N ASN A 141 -14.95 -5.37 6.45
CA ASN A 141 -15.03 -4.74 5.13
C ASN A 141 -16.34 -4.00 4.86
N GLU A 142 -16.92 -3.39 5.89
CA GLU A 142 -18.25 -2.76 5.82
C GLU A 142 -18.21 -1.42 5.09
N VAL A 143 -17.12 -0.69 5.21
CA VAL A 143 -16.96 0.62 4.56
C VAL A 143 -15.77 0.58 3.63
N GLY A 144 -15.98 0.93 2.38
CA GLY A 144 -14.92 0.85 1.40
C GLY A 144 -15.27 1.50 0.07
N SER A 145 -14.40 1.31 -0.88
CA SER A 145 -14.50 1.86 -2.22
C SER A 145 -14.04 0.83 -3.24
N SER A 146 -14.71 0.80 -4.39
CA SER A 146 -14.20 0.13 -5.59
C SER A 146 -13.35 1.12 -6.39
N TYR A 147 -12.17 1.44 -5.87
CA TYR A 147 -11.22 2.34 -6.51
C TYR A 147 -10.02 1.53 -6.99
N PRO A 148 -9.74 1.49 -8.28
CA PRO A 148 -8.60 0.73 -8.77
C PRO A 148 -7.31 1.33 -8.22
N VAL A 149 -6.53 0.49 -7.55
CA VAL A 149 -5.15 0.81 -7.19
C VAL A 149 -4.38 1.07 -8.48
N SER A 150 -3.58 2.12 -8.52
CA SER A 150 -2.92 2.52 -9.77
C SER A 150 -1.97 1.44 -10.28
N TYR A 151 -1.24 0.77 -9.37
CA TYR A 151 -0.26 -0.27 -9.70
C TYR A 151 -0.16 -1.32 -8.61
N THR A 152 0.10 -2.56 -9.01
CA THR A 152 0.42 -3.67 -8.09
C THR A 152 1.69 -4.37 -8.58
N HIS A 153 2.68 -4.50 -7.69
CA HIS A 153 3.93 -5.21 -7.96
C HIS A 153 3.93 -6.54 -7.21
N LEU A 154 3.94 -7.63 -7.94
CA LEU A 154 3.97 -9.00 -7.42
C LEU A 154 5.35 -9.61 -7.67
N ARG A 155 5.93 -10.23 -6.65
CA ARG A 155 7.14 -11.05 -6.83
C ARG A 155 6.76 -12.50 -7.13
N ALA A 156 7.29 -13.05 -8.22
CA ALA A 156 6.92 -14.37 -8.72
C ALA A 156 7.30 -15.54 -7.78
N HIS A 157 8.17 -15.34 -6.78
CA HIS A 157 8.71 -16.40 -5.94
C HIS A 157 8.34 -16.31 -4.44
N GLU A 158 7.66 -15.27 -3.98
CA GLU A 158 7.35 -15.10 -2.54
C GLU A 158 6.14 -15.92 -2.06
N THR A 159 5.42 -16.56 -2.94
CA THR A 159 4.30 -17.43 -2.57
C THR A 159 4.72 -18.74 -1.89
N ARG A 160 6.02 -19.05 -1.82
CA ARG A 160 6.54 -20.30 -1.23
C ARG A 160 7.23 -20.16 0.12
N SER A 161 7.63 -18.96 0.54
CA SER A 161 8.45 -18.79 1.74
C SER A 161 7.72 -18.25 2.96
N ASN A 162 6.42 -17.98 2.87
CA ASN A 162 5.58 -17.48 3.97
C ASN A 162 4.44 -18.42 4.37
N LEU A 163 4.59 -19.70 4.06
CA LEU A 163 3.76 -20.78 4.60
C LEU A 163 4.44 -21.43 5.79
#